data_43b7d6e9dccdf1b5eee6045f8fe9d27a
#
_entry.id   43b7d6e9dccdf1b5eee6045f8fe9d27a
#
_cell.length_a   1.000
_cell.length_b   1.000
_cell.length_c   1.000
_cell.angle_alpha   90.00
_cell.angle_beta   90.00
_cell.angle_gamma   90.00
#
_symmetry.space_group_name_H-M   'P 1'
#
loop_
_entity.id
_entity.type
_entity.pdbx_description
1 polymer ?
#
loop_
_entity_poly.entity_id
_entity_poly.type
_entity_poly.pdbx_seq_one_letter_code
_entity_poly.pdbx_strand_id
1 'polypeptide(L)'
;MTMEQRMDRLETRNKRLTATPMLLPLAMCAVLALSGLPTEIQAQVENTQSIGFVAGSTHGIGVSYARQNSQTGYGWQVSGFPVWSQGERHLFGAVALFKTLNQGKKGRAFLSFGVAAHYNRSIYEDEHGQVHISNGDDESYGLIFGPGVGLERWFAENFAVSLEIPAAIRVDSDEGFSILPIPNCALAYRW
;
A
#
# COMPACT_ATOMS: atom_id res chain seq x y z
N MET A 1 11.04 36.29 -15.64
CA MET A 1 10.42 34.99 -15.38
C MET A 1 9.01 35.27 -14.92
N THR A 2 8.02 34.91 -15.73
CA THR A 2 6.61 35.19 -15.48
C THR A 2 6.06 34.28 -14.36
N MET A 3 4.96 34.70 -13.76
CA MET A 3 4.31 33.93 -12.67
C MET A 3 3.89 32.52 -13.16
N GLU A 4 3.43 32.39 -14.40
CA GLU A 4 3.14 31.11 -15.05
C GLU A 4 4.35 30.19 -15.13
N GLN A 5 5.51 30.70 -15.53
CA GLN A 5 6.75 29.89 -15.59
C GLN A 5 7.22 29.42 -14.20
N ARG A 6 6.86 30.14 -13.13
CA ARG A 6 7.11 29.69 -11.76
C ARG A 6 6.16 28.59 -11.33
N MET A 7 4.88 28.71 -11.68
CA MET A 7 3.87 27.70 -11.38
C MET A 7 4.17 26.38 -12.08
N ASP A 8 4.49 26.40 -13.38
CA ASP A 8 4.87 25.19 -14.13
C ASP A 8 6.10 24.48 -13.55
N ARG A 9 7.09 25.24 -13.06
CA ARG A 9 8.26 24.65 -12.40
C ARG A 9 7.92 24.00 -11.05
N LEU A 10 7.05 24.60 -10.27
CA LEU A 10 6.61 24.06 -8.99
C LEU A 10 5.77 22.80 -9.21
N GLU A 11 4.89 22.80 -10.19
CA GLU A 11 4.08 21.64 -10.54
C GLU A 11 4.93 20.46 -11.05
N THR A 12 5.91 20.73 -11.93
CA THR A 12 6.83 19.70 -12.43
C THR A 12 7.74 19.16 -11.32
N ARG A 13 8.13 20.01 -10.37
CA ARG A 13 8.95 19.60 -9.20
C ARG A 13 8.13 18.77 -8.23
N ASN A 14 6.87 19.11 -8.02
CA ASN A 14 5.96 18.36 -7.15
C ASN A 14 5.65 16.97 -7.73
N LYS A 15 5.38 16.87 -9.04
CA LYS A 15 5.19 15.60 -9.73
C LYS A 15 6.41 14.67 -9.65
N ARG A 16 7.64 15.22 -9.63
CA ARG A 16 8.87 14.42 -9.46
C ARG A 16 9.09 13.96 -8.01
N LEU A 17 8.71 14.77 -7.03
CA LEU A 17 8.87 14.44 -5.62
C LEU A 17 7.89 13.35 -5.15
N THR A 18 6.71 13.25 -5.75
CA THR A 18 5.71 12.22 -5.42
C THR A 18 6.03 10.84 -5.99
N ALA A 19 6.81 10.75 -7.07
CA ALA A 19 7.17 9.47 -7.69
C ALA A 19 8.37 8.77 -7.01
N THR A 20 9.29 9.53 -6.42
CA THR A 20 10.56 8.98 -5.90
C THR A 20 10.41 8.10 -4.65
N PRO A 21 9.58 8.43 -3.63
CA PRO A 21 9.48 7.60 -2.42
C PRO A 21 8.79 6.25 -2.65
N MET A 22 8.01 6.08 -3.72
CA MET A 22 7.37 4.80 -4.02
C MET A 22 8.28 3.79 -4.75
N LEU A 23 9.30 4.27 -5.46
CA LEU A 23 10.21 3.38 -6.21
C LEU A 23 11.19 2.65 -5.29
N LEU A 24 11.58 3.25 -4.17
CA LEU A 24 12.57 2.66 -3.26
C LEU A 24 12.08 1.38 -2.57
N PRO A 25 10.89 1.33 -1.94
CA PRO A 25 10.34 0.10 -1.36
C PRO A 25 10.02 -0.96 -2.43
N LEU A 26 9.59 -0.55 -3.63
CA LEU A 26 9.35 -1.45 -4.75
C LEU A 26 10.64 -2.14 -5.22
N ALA A 27 11.72 -1.39 -5.36
CA ALA A 27 13.03 -1.92 -5.73
C ALA A 27 13.59 -2.85 -4.64
N MET A 28 13.43 -2.48 -3.36
CA MET A 28 13.85 -3.32 -2.24
C MET A 28 13.06 -4.63 -2.18
N CYS A 29 11.75 -4.59 -2.36
CA CYS A 29 10.91 -5.79 -2.41
C CYS A 29 11.26 -6.69 -3.60
N ALA A 30 11.51 -6.12 -4.76
CA ALA A 30 11.93 -6.86 -5.96
C ALA A 30 13.30 -7.54 -5.77
N VAL A 31 14.27 -6.84 -5.19
CA VAL A 31 15.60 -7.40 -4.91
C VAL A 31 15.51 -8.54 -3.89
N LEU A 32 14.73 -8.38 -2.82
CA LEU A 32 14.54 -9.43 -1.81
C LEU A 32 13.76 -10.63 -2.37
N ALA A 33 12.79 -10.41 -3.23
CA ALA A 33 12.04 -11.50 -3.88
C ALA A 33 12.89 -12.28 -4.89
N LEU A 34 13.86 -11.63 -5.56
CA LEU A 34 14.74 -12.21 -6.56
C LEU A 34 16.01 -12.82 -5.96
N SER A 35 16.47 -12.37 -4.79
CA SER A 35 17.62 -12.94 -4.10
C SER A 35 17.30 -14.34 -3.59
N GLY A 36 17.66 -15.34 -4.39
CA GLY A 36 17.37 -16.75 -4.17
C GLY A 36 18.09 -17.37 -2.97
N LEU A 37 17.84 -16.94 -1.74
CA LEU A 37 18.40 -17.59 -0.55
C LEU A 37 17.72 -18.95 -0.29
N PRO A 38 18.48 -20.04 -0.15
CA PRO A 38 17.94 -21.35 0.15
C PRO A 38 17.63 -21.43 1.63
N THR A 39 16.39 -21.67 1.98
CA THR A 39 16.03 -22.08 3.34
C THR A 39 14.91 -23.12 3.29
N GLU A 40 15.24 -24.31 3.74
CA GLU A 40 14.27 -25.37 3.97
C GLU A 40 13.62 -25.15 5.31
N ILE A 41 12.37 -24.70 5.33
CA ILE A 41 11.56 -24.70 6.56
C ILE A 41 10.13 -25.07 6.21
N GLN A 42 9.71 -26.18 6.79
CA GLN A 42 8.32 -26.60 6.85
C GLN A 42 7.67 -25.95 8.07
N ALA A 43 6.82 -24.98 7.87
CA ALA A 43 5.87 -24.59 8.91
C ALA A 43 4.47 -25.04 8.48
N GLN A 44 4.07 -26.21 8.94
CA GLN A 44 2.66 -26.60 8.99
C GLN A 44 2.02 -25.93 10.20
N VAL A 45 1.68 -24.67 10.08
CA VAL A 45 0.84 -24.01 11.08
C VAL A 45 -0.58 -23.91 10.50
N GLU A 46 -1.57 -24.44 11.20
CA GLU A 46 -2.98 -24.45 10.73
C GLU A 46 -3.53 -23.06 10.47
N ASN A 47 -3.07 -22.07 11.22
CA ASN A 47 -3.39 -20.65 11.03
C ASN A 47 -2.11 -19.85 11.15
N THR A 48 -1.76 -19.16 10.10
CA THR A 48 -0.62 -18.24 10.09
C THR A 48 -1.12 -16.82 10.31
N GLN A 49 -0.51 -16.14 11.25
CA GLN A 49 -0.69 -14.71 11.47
C GLN A 49 0.54 -13.95 11.03
N SER A 50 0.39 -12.71 10.66
CA SER A 50 1.53 -11.86 10.33
C SER A 50 1.27 -10.40 10.64
N ILE A 51 2.34 -9.70 10.99
CA ILE A 51 2.38 -8.24 11.13
C ILE A 51 3.49 -7.71 10.25
N GLY A 52 3.29 -6.57 9.62
CA GLY A 52 4.29 -6.05 8.69
C GLY A 52 3.99 -4.66 8.19
N PHE A 53 4.72 -4.30 7.15
CA PHE A 53 4.50 -3.07 6.40
C PHE A 53 4.03 -3.42 4.99
N VAL A 54 3.08 -2.66 4.51
CA VAL A 54 2.55 -2.77 3.16
C VAL A 54 2.58 -1.41 2.47
N ALA A 55 2.79 -1.42 1.17
CA ALA A 55 2.67 -0.25 0.32
C ALA A 55 2.09 -0.67 -1.03
N GLY A 56 1.03 0.01 -1.47
CA GLY A 56 0.42 -0.24 -2.76
C GLY A 56 -0.97 0.35 -2.90
N SER A 57 -1.60 0.11 -4.04
CA SER A 57 -2.88 0.72 -4.37
C SER A 57 -4.05 0.14 -3.59
N THR A 58 -4.24 -1.17 -3.61
CA THR A 58 -5.42 -1.83 -3.00
C THR A 58 -5.21 -2.27 -1.55
N HIS A 59 -3.96 -2.35 -1.11
CA HIS A 59 -3.58 -2.72 0.26
C HIS A 59 -3.21 -1.52 1.13
N GLY A 60 -3.13 -0.34 0.53
CA GLY A 60 -2.76 0.87 1.22
C GLY A 60 -1.28 1.01 1.53
N ILE A 61 -1.00 1.96 2.42
CA ILE A 61 0.35 2.21 2.93
C ILE A 61 0.28 2.16 4.44
N GLY A 62 1.22 1.43 5.07
CA GLY A 62 1.33 1.45 6.52
C GLY A 62 1.57 0.11 7.17
N VAL A 63 1.23 0.03 8.45
CA VAL A 63 1.29 -1.21 9.22
C VAL A 63 0.14 -2.11 8.78
N SER A 64 0.41 -3.39 8.65
CA SER A 64 -0.58 -4.39 8.28
C SER A 64 -0.59 -5.55 9.28
N TYR A 65 -1.78 -6.10 9.48
CA TYR A 65 -1.98 -7.36 10.15
C TYR A 65 -2.76 -8.29 9.22
N ALA A 66 -2.30 -9.53 9.09
CA ALA A 66 -2.97 -10.52 8.26
C ALA A 66 -3.12 -11.86 8.99
N ARG A 67 -4.17 -12.59 8.61
CA ARG A 67 -4.41 -13.95 9.05
C ARG A 67 -4.78 -14.84 7.88
N GLN A 68 -4.21 -16.01 7.83
CA GLN A 68 -4.47 -17.01 6.81
C GLN A 68 -4.80 -18.35 7.45
N ASN A 69 -5.80 -19.02 6.91
CA ASN A 69 -6.07 -20.41 7.20
C ASN A 69 -5.35 -21.30 6.16
N SER A 70 -4.42 -22.11 6.61
CA SER A 70 -3.57 -22.94 5.72
C SER A 70 -4.33 -24.08 5.07
N GLN A 71 -5.39 -24.60 5.70
CA GLN A 71 -6.19 -25.69 5.18
C GLN A 71 -7.07 -25.23 4.02
N THR A 72 -7.74 -24.10 4.20
CA THR A 72 -8.63 -23.56 3.15
C THR A 72 -7.89 -22.67 2.15
N GLY A 73 -6.73 -22.15 2.53
CA GLY A 73 -5.94 -21.17 1.76
C GLY A 73 -6.55 -19.78 1.71
N TYR A 74 -7.65 -19.51 2.42
CA TYR A 74 -8.25 -18.18 2.53
C TYR A 74 -7.58 -17.38 3.64
N GLY A 75 -7.49 -16.08 3.43
CA GLY A 75 -7.01 -15.16 4.43
C GLY A 75 -7.54 -13.75 4.21
N TRP A 76 -7.23 -12.90 5.18
CA TRP A 76 -7.56 -11.49 5.15
C TRP A 76 -6.42 -10.66 5.73
N GLN A 77 -6.38 -9.42 5.35
CA GLN A 77 -5.42 -8.43 5.81
C GLN A 77 -6.14 -7.12 6.09
N VAL A 78 -5.74 -6.45 7.14
CA VAL A 78 -6.07 -5.05 7.38
C VAL A 78 -4.77 -4.26 7.43
N SER A 79 -4.82 -3.03 6.94
CA SER A 79 -3.66 -2.14 6.95
C SER A 79 -4.10 -0.69 7.10
N GLY A 80 -3.20 0.13 7.60
CA GLY A 80 -3.46 1.54 7.74
C GLY A 80 -2.30 2.30 8.33
N PHE A 81 -2.31 3.60 8.10
CA PHE A 81 -1.37 4.53 8.70
C PHE A 81 -1.98 5.92 8.79
N PRO A 82 -2.16 6.45 9.99
CA PRO A 82 -2.53 7.85 10.17
C PRO A 82 -1.28 8.72 10.09
N VAL A 83 -1.26 9.69 9.20
CA VAL A 83 -0.21 10.72 9.13
C VAL A 83 -0.82 12.04 9.57
N TRP A 84 -0.26 12.60 10.64
CA TRP A 84 -0.55 13.95 11.08
C TRP A 84 0.73 14.77 10.97
N SER A 85 0.75 15.72 10.08
CA SER A 85 1.78 16.75 10.01
C SER A 85 1.17 18.12 10.30
N GLN A 86 2.01 19.13 10.55
CA GLN A 86 1.55 20.50 10.64
C GLN A 86 1.00 20.92 9.27
N GLY A 87 -0.32 21.11 9.19
CA GLY A 87 -1.00 21.55 7.98
C GLY A 87 -1.62 20.46 7.11
N GLU A 88 -1.40 19.16 7.39
CA GLU A 88 -1.97 18.10 6.59
C GLU A 88 -2.40 16.90 7.45
N ARG A 89 -3.56 16.36 7.14
CA ARG A 89 -4.05 15.11 7.73
C ARG A 89 -4.33 14.11 6.62
N HIS A 90 -3.56 13.02 6.63
CA HIS A 90 -3.78 11.90 5.73
C HIS A 90 -4.18 10.69 6.55
N LEU A 91 -5.34 10.16 6.29
CA LEU A 91 -5.79 8.88 6.84
C LEU A 91 -5.87 7.86 5.71
N PHE A 92 -5.21 6.76 5.90
CA PHE A 92 -5.25 5.66 4.96
C PHE A 92 -5.65 4.39 5.67
N GLY A 93 -6.60 3.63 5.12
CA GLY A 93 -7.01 2.33 5.63
C GLY A 93 -7.38 1.38 4.50
N ALA A 94 -7.05 0.10 4.65
CA ALA A 94 -7.41 -0.91 3.66
C ALA A 94 -7.75 -2.26 4.29
N VAL A 95 -8.58 -3.01 3.57
CA VAL A 95 -8.89 -4.41 3.85
C VAL A 95 -8.69 -5.21 2.57
N ALA A 96 -8.03 -6.36 2.67
CA ALA A 96 -7.88 -7.28 1.56
C ALA A 96 -8.25 -8.70 1.97
N LEU A 97 -8.85 -9.41 1.03
CA LEU A 97 -9.08 -10.85 1.10
C LEU A 97 -8.14 -11.53 0.11
N PHE A 98 -7.66 -12.71 0.44
CA PHE A 98 -6.81 -13.47 -0.48
C PHE A 98 -7.11 -14.97 -0.43
N LYS A 99 -6.86 -15.62 -1.55
CA LYS A 99 -6.95 -17.07 -1.74
C LYS A 99 -5.63 -17.60 -2.29
N THR A 100 -5.01 -18.50 -1.57
CA THR A 100 -3.83 -19.21 -2.04
C THR A 100 -4.21 -20.14 -3.20
N LEU A 101 -3.53 -19.99 -4.32
CA LEU A 101 -3.67 -20.84 -5.51
C LEU A 101 -2.72 -22.03 -5.45
N ASN A 102 -1.49 -21.76 -5.09
CA ASN A 102 -0.43 -22.76 -5.00
C ASN A 102 0.51 -22.39 -3.87
N GLN A 103 0.94 -23.37 -3.09
CA GLN A 103 1.84 -23.18 -1.97
C GLN A 103 2.97 -24.21 -2.06
N GLY A 104 4.19 -23.68 -2.08
CA GLY A 104 5.42 -24.47 -2.01
C GLY A 104 6.12 -24.31 -0.66
N LYS A 105 7.27 -24.95 -0.51
CA LYS A 105 8.10 -24.86 0.71
C LYS A 105 8.62 -23.47 1.01
N LYS A 106 8.79 -22.61 -0.01
CA LYS A 106 9.47 -21.31 0.09
C LYS A 106 8.56 -20.12 -0.20
N GLY A 107 7.26 -20.35 -0.43
CA GLY A 107 6.34 -19.28 -0.76
C GLY A 107 5.05 -19.78 -1.36
N ARG A 108 4.21 -18.85 -1.78
CA ARG A 108 2.90 -19.12 -2.37
C ARG A 108 2.56 -18.14 -3.49
N ALA A 109 1.71 -18.59 -4.40
CA ALA A 109 0.97 -17.74 -5.33
C ALA A 109 -0.45 -17.56 -4.79
N PHE A 110 -1.02 -16.37 -4.93
CA PHE A 110 -2.35 -16.07 -4.42
C PHE A 110 -3.13 -15.13 -5.33
N LEU A 111 -4.44 -15.21 -5.24
CA LEU A 111 -5.36 -14.17 -5.71
C LEU A 111 -5.78 -13.32 -4.54
N SER A 112 -6.02 -12.05 -4.79
CA SER A 112 -6.49 -11.09 -3.80
C SER A 112 -7.68 -10.29 -4.33
N PHE A 113 -8.39 -9.67 -3.41
CA PHE A 113 -9.31 -8.58 -3.67
C PHE A 113 -9.15 -7.58 -2.53
N GLY A 114 -8.72 -6.37 -2.85
CA GLY A 114 -8.47 -5.32 -1.87
C GLY A 114 -9.39 -4.13 -2.05
N VAL A 115 -9.66 -3.46 -0.93
CA VAL A 115 -10.36 -2.18 -0.86
C VAL A 115 -9.58 -1.27 0.05
N ALA A 116 -9.18 -0.12 -0.45
CA ALA A 116 -8.48 0.91 0.29
C ALA A 116 -9.26 2.23 0.23
N ALA A 117 -9.29 2.94 1.34
CA ALA A 117 -9.86 4.26 1.44
C ALA A 117 -8.79 5.26 1.90
N HIS A 118 -8.80 6.44 1.32
CA HIS A 118 -7.96 7.53 1.77
C HIS A 118 -8.79 8.80 1.99
N TYR A 119 -8.36 9.57 2.97
CA TYR A 119 -8.89 10.87 3.30
C TYR A 119 -7.74 11.83 3.48
N ASN A 120 -7.79 12.93 2.74
CA ASN A 120 -6.81 14.00 2.82
C ASN A 120 -7.52 15.30 3.19
N ARG A 121 -6.92 16.04 4.09
CA ARG A 121 -7.37 17.37 4.45
C ARG A 121 -6.17 18.29 4.61
N SER A 122 -6.17 19.39 3.87
CA SER A 122 -5.17 20.45 3.99
C SER A 122 -5.63 21.49 5.02
N ILE A 123 -4.74 21.89 5.91
CA ILE A 123 -4.93 22.91 6.90
C ILE A 123 -3.90 24.00 6.63
N TYR A 124 -4.32 25.18 6.21
CA TYR A 124 -3.41 26.29 5.95
C TYR A 124 -3.31 27.20 7.17
N GLU A 125 -2.09 27.54 7.56
CA GLU A 125 -1.82 28.61 8.51
C GLU A 125 -1.48 29.87 7.73
N ASP A 126 -2.19 30.97 7.96
CA ASP A 126 -1.91 32.23 7.28
C ASP A 126 -0.66 32.92 7.85
N GLU A 127 -0.20 33.97 7.17
CA GLU A 127 1.00 34.74 7.58
C GLU A 127 0.84 35.40 8.99
N HIS A 128 -0.36 35.38 9.57
CA HIS A 128 -0.68 35.94 10.87
C HIS A 128 -0.82 34.85 11.96
N GLY A 129 -0.52 33.58 11.63
CA GLY A 129 -0.62 32.47 12.58
C GLY A 129 -2.06 32.02 12.84
N GLN A 130 -3.03 32.45 12.03
CA GLN A 130 -4.41 31.97 12.14
C GLN A 130 -4.55 30.67 11.32
N VAL A 131 -5.00 29.62 11.99
CA VAL A 131 -5.29 28.35 11.38
C VAL A 131 -6.62 28.47 10.62
N HIS A 132 -6.54 28.56 9.31
CA HIS A 132 -7.69 28.44 8.44
C HIS A 132 -7.92 26.96 8.14
N ILE A 133 -8.99 26.45 8.71
CA ILE A 133 -9.55 25.17 8.26
C ILE A 133 -10.28 25.49 6.96
N SER A 134 -9.74 25.02 5.85
CA SER A 134 -10.41 25.20 4.56
C SER A 134 -11.85 24.72 4.66
N ASN A 135 -12.77 25.59 4.27
CA ASN A 135 -14.21 25.32 4.33
C ASN A 135 -14.60 24.38 3.17
N GLY A 136 -14.21 23.10 3.25
CA GLY A 136 -14.73 22.04 2.39
C GLY A 136 -14.07 21.88 1.02
N ASP A 137 -13.38 22.89 0.49
CA ASP A 137 -12.82 22.83 -0.87
C ASP A 137 -11.48 22.07 -0.98
N ASP A 138 -10.83 21.78 0.17
CA ASP A 138 -9.54 21.07 0.22
C ASP A 138 -9.62 19.70 0.92
N GLU A 139 -10.81 19.17 1.04
CA GLU A 139 -11.02 17.80 1.52
C GLU A 139 -11.16 16.86 0.33
N SER A 140 -10.26 15.90 0.18
CA SER A 140 -10.40 14.85 -0.80
C SER A 140 -10.52 13.48 -0.14
N TYR A 141 -11.43 12.69 -0.63
CA TYR A 141 -11.59 11.29 -0.25
C TYR A 141 -11.68 10.43 -1.49
N GLY A 142 -11.14 9.25 -1.38
CA GLY A 142 -11.18 8.31 -2.48
C GLY A 142 -11.19 6.87 -2.02
N LEU A 143 -11.64 6.03 -2.92
CA LEU A 143 -11.77 4.60 -2.76
C LEU A 143 -10.99 3.92 -3.88
N ILE A 144 -10.16 2.95 -3.52
CA ILE A 144 -9.40 2.14 -4.48
C ILE A 144 -9.76 0.70 -4.21
N PHE A 145 -10.17 -0.03 -5.23
CA PHE A 145 -10.52 -1.44 -5.08
C PHE A 145 -10.19 -2.23 -6.35
N GLY A 146 -10.00 -3.53 -6.18
CA GLY A 146 -9.80 -4.40 -7.32
C GLY A 146 -9.22 -5.75 -6.98
N PRO A 147 -9.31 -6.69 -7.92
CA PRO A 147 -8.62 -7.97 -7.84
C PRO A 147 -7.13 -7.81 -8.11
N GLY A 148 -6.34 -8.75 -7.57
CA GLY A 148 -4.91 -8.83 -7.81
C GLY A 148 -4.42 -10.26 -7.88
N VAL A 149 -3.23 -10.43 -8.43
CA VAL A 149 -2.47 -11.68 -8.40
C VAL A 149 -1.11 -11.41 -7.79
N GLY A 150 -0.69 -12.25 -6.84
CA GLY A 150 0.54 -12.01 -6.11
C GLY A 150 1.36 -13.28 -5.86
N LEU A 151 2.61 -13.01 -5.54
CA LEU A 151 3.57 -13.99 -5.06
C LEU A 151 4.08 -13.55 -3.70
N GLU A 152 4.19 -14.51 -2.79
CA GLU A 152 4.80 -14.33 -1.48
C GLU A 152 5.96 -15.30 -1.36
N ARG A 153 7.10 -14.80 -0.93
CA ARG A 153 8.29 -15.61 -0.65
C ARG A 153 8.67 -15.52 0.81
N TRP A 154 8.97 -16.68 1.38
CA TRP A 154 9.39 -16.82 2.76
C TRP A 154 10.90 -16.92 2.86
N PHE A 155 11.47 -16.23 3.83
CA PHE A 155 12.90 -16.25 4.14
C PHE A 155 13.09 -16.14 5.66
N ALA A 156 14.22 -16.64 6.15
CA ALA A 156 14.56 -16.63 7.57
C ALA A 156 13.38 -17.00 8.48
N GLU A 157 12.89 -18.23 8.39
CA GLU A 157 11.82 -18.87 9.21
C GLU A 157 10.51 -18.08 9.28
N ASN A 158 10.57 -16.82 9.68
CA ASN A 158 9.40 -16.03 10.06
C ASN A 158 9.14 -14.81 9.19
N PHE A 159 9.98 -14.52 8.20
CA PHE A 159 9.79 -13.36 7.35
C PHE A 159 9.20 -13.72 5.99
N ALA A 160 8.36 -12.85 5.49
CA ALA A 160 7.77 -12.95 4.16
C ALA A 160 7.88 -11.63 3.42
N VAL A 161 8.17 -11.71 2.12
CA VAL A 161 8.01 -10.60 1.18
C VAL A 161 6.96 -10.98 0.18
N SER A 162 6.02 -10.12 -0.09
CA SER A 162 5.02 -10.29 -1.13
C SER A 162 5.08 -9.17 -2.16
N LEU A 163 4.79 -9.56 -3.40
CA LEU A 163 4.57 -8.65 -4.52
C LEU A 163 3.24 -9.04 -5.17
N GLU A 164 2.40 -8.07 -5.42
CA GLU A 164 1.09 -8.25 -6.05
C GLU A 164 0.90 -7.23 -7.15
N ILE A 165 0.30 -7.64 -8.24
CA ILE A 165 -0.13 -6.77 -9.34
C ILE A 165 -1.65 -6.71 -9.32
N PRO A 166 -2.24 -5.60 -8.86
CA PRO A 166 -3.68 -5.42 -8.85
C PRO A 166 -4.18 -4.82 -10.16
N ALA A 167 -5.40 -5.16 -10.52
CA ALA A 167 -6.21 -4.41 -11.48
C ALA A 167 -7.09 -3.43 -10.70
N ALA A 168 -6.47 -2.36 -10.19
CA ALA A 168 -7.11 -1.44 -9.26
C ALA A 168 -7.91 -0.35 -9.98
N ILE A 169 -9.10 -0.11 -9.49
CA ILE A 169 -10.00 0.97 -9.88
C ILE A 169 -9.99 1.99 -8.76
N ARG A 170 -9.70 3.24 -9.09
CA ARG A 170 -9.79 4.38 -8.16
C ARG A 170 -11.01 5.21 -8.50
N VAL A 171 -11.78 5.55 -7.47
CA VAL A 171 -12.88 6.50 -7.52
C VAL A 171 -12.55 7.62 -6.53
N ASP A 172 -12.43 8.83 -7.03
CA ASP A 172 -12.02 10.00 -6.24
C ASP A 172 -13.10 11.08 -6.33
N SER A 173 -13.25 11.87 -5.26
CA SER A 173 -14.20 12.99 -5.24
C SER A 173 -13.88 14.03 -6.32
N ASP A 174 -12.61 14.22 -6.64
CA ASP A 174 -12.13 15.33 -7.46
C ASP A 174 -11.77 14.89 -8.88
N GLU A 175 -11.23 13.68 -9.05
CA GLU A 175 -10.69 13.19 -10.34
C GLU A 175 -11.63 12.20 -11.05
N GLY A 176 -12.70 11.74 -10.38
CA GLY A 176 -13.61 10.76 -10.93
C GLY A 176 -13.03 9.33 -10.94
N PHE A 177 -13.04 8.68 -12.10
CA PHE A 177 -12.67 7.28 -12.26
C PHE A 177 -11.32 7.12 -12.97
N SER A 178 -10.44 6.28 -12.40
CA SER A 178 -9.14 5.94 -13.03
C SER A 178 -8.74 4.48 -12.76
N ILE A 179 -7.90 3.92 -13.64
CA ILE A 179 -7.31 2.60 -13.46
C ILE A 179 -5.87 2.78 -13.01
N LEU A 180 -5.51 2.16 -11.90
CA LEU A 180 -4.19 2.28 -11.26
C LEU A 180 -3.49 0.92 -11.22
N PRO A 181 -2.53 0.64 -12.12
CA PRO A 181 -1.74 -0.59 -12.06
C PRO A 181 -0.54 -0.45 -11.12
N ILE A 182 -0.72 0.11 -9.94
CA ILE A 182 0.37 0.27 -8.96
C ILE A 182 0.52 -1.02 -8.18
N PRO A 183 1.67 -1.70 -8.25
CA PRO A 183 1.91 -2.92 -7.50
C PRO A 183 1.81 -2.72 -5.99
N ASN A 184 1.36 -3.75 -5.30
CA ASN A 184 1.41 -3.84 -3.84
C ASN A 184 2.66 -4.62 -3.43
N CYS A 185 3.38 -4.12 -2.43
CA CYS A 185 4.51 -4.78 -1.81
C CYS A 185 4.26 -4.91 -0.32
N ALA A 186 4.68 -6.02 0.29
CA ALA A 186 4.69 -6.13 1.74
C ALA A 186 5.93 -6.85 2.25
N LEU A 187 6.35 -6.46 3.45
CA LEU A 187 7.32 -7.17 4.28
C LEU A 187 6.66 -7.49 5.60
N ALA A 188 6.59 -8.76 5.96
CA ALA A 188 5.87 -9.20 7.14
C ALA A 188 6.68 -10.20 7.98
N TYR A 189 6.47 -10.15 9.29
CA TYR A 189 6.87 -11.18 10.25
C TYR A 189 5.67 -12.10 10.49
N ARG A 190 5.89 -13.42 10.44
CA ARG A 190 4.87 -14.47 10.53
C ARG A 190 5.10 -15.35 11.76
N TRP A 191 4.03 -15.78 12.39
CA TRP A 191 4.05 -16.75 13.51
C TRP A 191 2.84 -17.68 13.50
#